data_9e51d7d8bab146ef89e1e1cf7ffc1008
#
_entry.id   9e51d7d8bab146ef89e1e1cf7ffc1008
#
_cell.length_a   1.000
_cell.length_b   1.000
_cell.length_c   1.000
_cell.angle_alpha   90.00
_cell.angle_beta   90.00
_cell.angle_gamma   90.00
#
_symmetry.space_group_name_H-M   'P 1'
#
loop_
_entity.id
_entity.type
_entity.pdbx_description
1 polymer ?
#
loop_
_entity_poly.entity_id
_entity_poly.type
_entity_poly.pdbx_seq_one_letter_code
_entity_poly.pdbx_strand_id
1 'polypeptide(L)'
;QLTFLQSLAAVARGGVVVTVGSTTGGRVNLELGQLFRRRLTVLGAYLGGSDVLPRLLPLFARGVLIPVIDSSYPLEQADQAHDQMEHHGVFGKIILTP
;
A
#
# COMPACT_ATOMS: atom_id res chain seq x y z
N GLN A 1 1.14 -8.41 -8.23
CA GLN A 1 1.50 -9.04 -9.51
C GLN A 1 0.53 -8.68 -10.62
N LEU A 2 -0.78 -8.83 -10.39
CA LEU A 2 -1.83 -8.63 -11.40
C LEU A 2 -1.83 -7.23 -12.03
N THR A 3 -1.59 -6.19 -11.25
CA THR A 3 -1.70 -4.80 -11.68
C THR A 3 -0.38 -4.19 -12.20
N PHE A 4 0.77 -4.79 -11.93
CA PHE A 4 2.06 -4.20 -12.25
C PHE A 4 2.28 -4.01 -13.76
N LEU A 5 2.00 -5.04 -14.56
CA LEU A 5 2.14 -4.95 -16.01
C LEU A 5 1.12 -3.97 -16.62
N GLN A 6 -0.10 -3.92 -16.06
CA GLN A 6 -1.11 -2.93 -16.44
C GLN A 6 -0.66 -1.50 -16.13
N SER A 7 -0.05 -1.29 -14.97
CA SER A 7 0.53 0.01 -14.60
C SER A 7 1.64 0.44 -15.55
N LEU A 8 2.53 -0.49 -15.92
CA LEU A 8 3.57 -0.21 -16.93
C LEU A 8 2.99 0.11 -18.31
N ALA A 9 1.89 -0.53 -18.70
CA ALA A 9 1.23 -0.23 -19.97
C ALA A 9 0.58 1.15 -19.94
N ALA A 10 -0.07 1.50 -18.85
CA ALA A 10 -0.83 2.75 -18.68
C ALA A 10 0.03 4.00 -18.46
N VAL A 11 1.23 3.85 -17.87
CA VAL A 11 2.08 4.99 -17.55
C VAL A 11 2.58 5.69 -18.82
N ALA A 12 2.66 7.02 -18.79
CA ALA A 12 3.14 7.81 -19.93
C ALA A 12 4.64 7.59 -20.18
N ARG A 13 5.11 7.96 -21.38
CA ARG A 13 6.54 7.95 -21.73
C ARG A 13 7.32 8.86 -20.77
N GLY A 14 8.42 8.37 -20.23
CA GLY A 14 9.20 9.06 -19.20
C GLY A 14 8.60 8.99 -17.81
N GLY A 15 7.49 8.27 -17.62
CA GLY A 15 6.79 8.17 -16.35
C GLY A 15 7.42 7.18 -15.38
N VAL A 16 6.87 7.18 -14.16
CA VAL A 16 7.37 6.39 -13.02
C VAL A 16 6.27 5.44 -12.54
N VAL A 17 6.62 4.19 -12.35
CA VAL A 17 5.79 3.19 -11.66
C VAL A 17 6.42 2.90 -10.31
N VAL A 18 5.66 3.06 -9.25
CA VAL A 18 6.11 2.77 -7.88
C VAL A 18 5.43 1.49 -7.38
N THR A 19 6.20 0.53 -6.90
CA THR A 19 5.67 -0.66 -6.22
C THR A 19 5.86 -0.52 -4.71
N VAL A 20 4.78 -0.80 -3.96
CA VAL A 20 4.74 -0.64 -2.49
C VAL A 20 4.43 -1.94 -1.76
N GLY A 21 4.32 -3.05 -2.48
CA GLY A 21 4.03 -4.35 -1.87
C GLY A 21 4.00 -5.49 -2.87
N SER A 22 3.89 -6.70 -2.35
CA SER A 22 3.92 -7.93 -3.14
C SER A 22 2.92 -9.00 -2.63
N THR A 23 1.83 -8.58 -1.98
CA THR A 23 0.84 -9.46 -1.35
C THR A 23 0.26 -10.51 -2.32
N THR A 24 0.04 -10.13 -3.58
CA THR A 24 -0.47 -11.02 -4.63
C THR A 24 0.62 -11.72 -5.44
N GLY A 25 1.86 -11.70 -4.97
CA GLY A 25 3.02 -12.33 -5.59
C GLY A 25 4.15 -11.34 -5.90
N GLY A 26 5.38 -11.79 -5.70
CA GLY A 26 6.60 -10.96 -5.78
C GLY A 26 7.37 -11.08 -7.10
N ARG A 27 6.88 -11.82 -8.10
CA ARG A 27 7.61 -12.07 -9.36
C ARG A 27 6.81 -11.59 -10.56
N VAL A 28 7.45 -10.84 -11.44
CA VAL A 28 6.88 -10.39 -12.71
C VAL A 28 7.89 -10.60 -13.83
N ASN A 29 7.41 -10.95 -15.02
CA ASN A 29 8.21 -10.97 -16.22
C ASN A 29 8.18 -9.58 -16.84
N LEU A 30 9.34 -8.94 -16.94
CA LEU A 30 9.49 -7.57 -17.40
C LEU A 30 10.17 -7.56 -18.77
N GLU A 31 9.51 -6.97 -19.77
CA GLU A 31 10.11 -6.72 -21.07
C GLU A 31 10.98 -5.45 -21.02
N LEU A 32 12.29 -5.63 -20.92
CA LEU A 32 13.24 -4.51 -20.81
C LEU A 32 13.15 -3.54 -21.99
N GLY A 33 12.78 -4.05 -23.18
CA GLY A 33 12.53 -3.22 -24.35
C GLY A 33 11.49 -2.12 -24.13
N GLN A 34 10.46 -2.38 -23.35
CA GLN A 34 9.48 -1.35 -22.99
C GLN A 34 10.09 -0.26 -22.09
N LEU A 35 10.91 -0.65 -21.12
CA LEU A 35 11.50 0.29 -20.17
C LEU A 35 12.36 1.32 -20.91
N PHE A 36 13.34 0.86 -21.71
CA PHE A 36 14.28 1.81 -22.32
C PHE A 36 13.65 2.62 -23.46
N ARG A 37 12.83 2.01 -24.34
CA ARG A 37 12.18 2.73 -25.46
C ARG A 37 11.23 3.82 -24.95
N ARG A 38 10.52 3.55 -23.87
CA ARG A 38 9.59 4.52 -23.25
C ARG A 38 10.23 5.35 -22.15
N ARG A 39 11.50 5.10 -21.81
CA ARG A 39 12.24 5.78 -20.73
C ARG A 39 11.51 5.72 -19.40
N LEU A 40 10.97 4.53 -19.05
CA LEU A 40 10.22 4.35 -17.80
C LEU A 40 11.17 4.14 -16.62
N THR A 41 10.74 4.60 -15.46
CA THR A 41 11.40 4.34 -14.19
C THR A 41 10.51 3.43 -13.35
N VAL A 42 11.13 2.42 -12.72
CA VAL A 42 10.46 1.55 -11.73
C VAL A 42 11.15 1.75 -10.39
N LEU A 43 10.39 2.12 -9.39
CA LEU A 43 10.88 2.35 -8.03
C LEU A 43 10.18 1.41 -7.04
N GLY A 44 10.95 0.97 -6.04
CA GLY A 44 10.39 0.34 -4.84
C GLY A 44 10.18 1.39 -3.76
N ALA A 45 9.06 1.33 -3.06
CA ALA A 45 8.84 2.09 -1.83
C ALA A 45 8.47 1.11 -0.71
N TYR A 46 8.99 1.38 0.48
CA TYR A 46 8.73 0.59 1.68
C TYR A 46 8.37 1.53 2.83
N LEU A 47 7.86 0.94 3.89
CA LEU A 47 7.63 1.69 5.14
C LEU A 47 8.91 2.42 5.54
N GLY A 48 8.78 3.62 6.05
CA GLY A 48 9.92 4.38 6.55
C GLY A 48 10.71 3.64 7.63
N GLY A 49 11.90 4.11 7.94
CA GLY A 49 12.70 3.58 9.06
C GLY A 49 12.02 3.81 10.41
N SER A 50 12.56 3.21 11.46
CA SER A 50 12.04 3.32 12.84
C SER A 50 11.99 4.76 13.37
N ASP A 51 12.74 5.67 12.77
CA ASP A 51 12.77 7.10 13.09
C ASP A 51 11.56 7.88 12.53
N VAL A 52 10.82 7.30 11.59
CA VAL A 52 9.68 7.98 10.94
C VAL A 52 8.49 8.11 11.90
N LEU A 53 8.15 7.04 12.63
CA LEU A 53 6.99 7.04 13.52
C LEU A 53 7.06 8.14 14.61
N PRO A 54 8.16 8.32 15.35
CA PRO A 54 8.28 9.41 16.32
C PRO A 54 8.09 10.81 15.71
N ARG A 55 8.47 10.99 14.44
CA ARG A 55 8.27 12.25 13.71
C ARG A 55 6.83 12.47 13.29
N LEU A 56 6.06 11.40 13.06
CA LEU A 56 4.66 11.46 12.67
C LEU A 56 3.72 11.65 13.86
N LEU A 57 4.05 11.10 15.04
CA LEU A 57 3.18 11.19 16.24
C LEU A 57 2.72 12.60 16.58
N PRO A 58 3.57 13.65 16.56
CA PRO A 58 3.11 15.01 16.80
C PRO A 58 2.11 15.53 15.75
N LEU A 59 2.15 15.03 14.52
CA LEU A 59 1.21 15.40 13.46
C LEU A 59 -0.16 14.78 13.70
N PHE A 60 -0.21 13.53 14.18
CA PHE A 60 -1.44 12.89 14.62
C PHE A 60 -2.04 13.62 15.84
N ALA A 61 -1.23 13.91 16.85
CA ALA A 61 -1.67 14.62 18.05
C ALA A 61 -2.26 16.00 17.76
N ARG A 62 -1.78 16.67 16.71
CA ARG A 62 -2.28 17.98 16.26
C ARG A 62 -3.44 17.89 15.27
N GLY A 63 -3.88 16.69 14.92
CA GLY A 63 -4.94 16.48 13.93
C GLY A 63 -4.56 16.84 12.50
N VAL A 64 -3.26 17.02 12.19
CA VAL A 64 -2.77 17.26 10.82
C VAL A 64 -2.84 15.99 9.98
N LEU A 65 -2.57 14.84 10.62
CA LEU A 65 -2.75 13.52 10.04
C LEU A 65 -3.92 12.84 10.74
N ILE A 66 -4.93 12.46 9.98
CA ILE A 66 -6.12 11.78 10.48
C ILE A 66 -6.20 10.43 9.77
N PRO A 67 -5.99 9.31 10.47
CA PRO A 67 -6.16 8.00 9.86
C PRO A 67 -7.65 7.75 9.58
N VAL A 68 -7.94 7.18 8.43
CA VAL A 68 -9.28 6.68 8.14
C VAL A 68 -9.45 5.35 8.85
N ILE A 69 -10.40 5.27 9.77
CA ILE A 69 -10.78 4.04 10.46
C ILE A 69 -12.09 3.57 9.86
N ASP A 70 -12.10 2.36 9.33
CA ASP A 70 -13.28 1.71 8.76
C ASP A 70 -14.17 1.15 9.87
N SER A 71 -13.57 0.37 10.76
CA SER A 71 -14.26 -0.30 11.87
C SER A 71 -13.33 -0.59 13.03
N SER A 72 -13.93 -0.82 14.21
CA SER A 72 -13.21 -1.22 15.42
C SER A 72 -13.91 -2.41 16.05
N TYR A 73 -13.11 -3.39 16.48
CA TYR A 73 -13.58 -4.61 17.15
C TYR A 73 -12.85 -4.81 18.48
N PRO A 74 -13.50 -5.39 19.49
CA PRO A 74 -12.81 -5.96 20.63
C PRO A 74 -11.82 -7.04 20.17
N LEU A 75 -10.72 -7.24 20.89
CA LEU A 75 -9.72 -8.23 20.52
C LEU A 75 -10.30 -9.66 20.43
N GLU A 76 -11.30 -9.96 21.26
CA GLU A 76 -12.02 -11.25 21.24
C GLU A 76 -12.78 -11.52 19.93
N GLN A 77 -13.03 -10.48 19.14
CA GLN A 77 -13.70 -10.56 17.84
C GLN A 77 -12.71 -10.39 16.67
N ALA A 78 -11.46 -10.73 16.87
CA ALA A 78 -10.44 -10.62 15.82
C ALA A 78 -10.75 -11.48 14.58
N ASP A 79 -11.45 -12.60 14.76
CA ASP A 79 -11.95 -13.45 13.68
C ASP A 79 -12.91 -12.69 12.75
N GLN A 80 -13.85 -11.93 13.31
CA GLN A 80 -14.79 -11.10 12.54
C GLN A 80 -14.07 -9.96 11.80
N ALA A 81 -13.07 -9.36 12.44
CA ALA A 81 -12.23 -8.33 11.80
C ALA A 81 -11.44 -8.89 10.60
N HIS A 82 -10.92 -10.11 10.70
CA HIS A 82 -10.26 -10.81 9.61
C HIS A 82 -11.23 -11.14 8.48
N ASP A 83 -12.40 -11.65 8.81
CA ASP A 83 -13.45 -11.97 7.83
C ASP A 83 -13.86 -10.72 7.04
N GLN A 84 -14.07 -9.60 7.73
CA GLN A 84 -14.36 -8.33 7.08
C GLN A 84 -13.22 -7.90 6.14
N MET A 85 -11.96 -8.03 6.56
CA MET A 85 -10.81 -7.66 5.74
C MET A 85 -10.69 -8.51 4.48
N GLU A 86 -11.08 -9.79 4.54
CA GLU A 86 -10.98 -10.72 3.40
C GLU A 86 -12.14 -10.57 2.42
N HIS A 87 -13.34 -10.30 2.89
CA HIS A 87 -14.57 -10.42 2.09
C HIS A 87 -15.30 -9.09 1.83
N HIS A 88 -15.03 -8.03 2.57
CA HIS A 88 -15.89 -6.84 2.61
C HIS A 88 -15.14 -5.53 2.33
N GLY A 89 -14.45 -5.38 1.25
CA GLY A 89 -13.99 -4.10 0.70
C GLY A 89 -13.68 -2.97 1.71
N VAL A 90 -12.71 -3.18 2.61
CA VAL A 90 -12.36 -2.24 3.69
C VAL A 90 -11.79 -0.94 3.12
N PHE A 91 -12.29 0.20 3.57
CA PHE A 91 -11.74 1.51 3.23
C PHE A 91 -11.14 2.19 4.46
N GLY A 92 -9.87 1.99 4.69
CA GLY A 92 -9.14 2.51 5.84
C GLY A 92 -8.47 1.41 6.65
N LYS A 93 -8.56 1.51 7.98
CA LYS A 93 -7.96 0.56 8.92
C LYS A 93 -9.03 -0.08 9.79
N ILE A 94 -8.92 -1.38 10.00
CA ILE A 94 -9.64 -2.07 11.06
C ILE A 94 -8.78 -2.02 12.32
N ILE A 95 -9.37 -1.63 13.43
CA ILE A 95 -8.69 -1.50 14.73
C ILE A 95 -9.20 -2.62 15.65
N LEU A 96 -8.27 -3.28 16.32
CA LEU A 96 -8.58 -4.17 17.45
C LEU A 96 -8.26 -3.44 18.75
N THR A 97 -9.19 -3.44 19.67
CA THR A 97 -9.04 -2.83 21.02
C THR A 97 -8.98 -3.93 22.07
N PRO A 98 -8.06 -3.82 23.05
CA PRO A 98 -8.01 -4.76 24.18
C PRO A 98 -9.26 -4.70 25.03
#